data_860aba41286b9ebb4d98567fe177c88f
#
_entry.id   860aba41286b9ebb4d98567fe177c88f
#
_cell.length_a   1.000
_cell.length_b   1.000
_cell.length_c   1.000
_cell.angle_alpha   90.00
_cell.angle_beta   90.00
_cell.angle_gamma   90.00
#
_symmetry.space_group_name_H-M   'P 1'
#
loop_
_entity.id
_entity.type
_entity.pdbx_description
1 polymer ?
#
loop_
_entity_poly.entity_id
_entity_poly.type
_entity_poly.pdbx_seq_one_letter_code
_entity_poly.pdbx_strand_id
1 'polypeptide(L)'
;MTKGQTSKMEARKKKGKAAAAQRRQRPLPAGWIQGDFLPSTVTEGDLLELVEHGLLAHKSWRLPADNEVEPAPREGGRVLLLSHVHRGFSLPPHPFFKGIMIHFGAELHHFPPNAIAHLSAFIVLCECFIGCPPHWGLFKHIFSARSQTIKRLSQSDDKTHLLQLCGGLGFQKKSWSSYPALQLSESVRNWQSTWFYCQDIACPNASTGLPPFSLDRPAPPKQLALSKAEKNDIQPLVEALVDVVRRGGGHRY
;
A
#
# COMPACT_ATOMS: atom_id res chain seq x y z
N MET A 1 -6.30 -33.33 5.37
CA MET A 1 -4.83 -33.13 5.33
C MET A 1 -4.16 -34.24 6.11
N THR A 2 -3.23 -34.98 5.50
CA THR A 2 -2.51 -36.09 6.16
C THR A 2 -1.40 -35.52 7.08
N LYS A 3 -1.10 -36.24 8.20
CA LYS A 3 -0.04 -35.86 9.15
C LYS A 3 1.33 -35.52 8.48
N GLY A 4 1.62 -36.09 7.34
CA GLY A 4 2.86 -35.81 6.57
C GLY A 4 2.87 -34.47 5.86
N GLN A 5 1.71 -33.92 5.48
CA GLN A 5 1.62 -32.62 4.84
C GLN A 5 1.78 -31.45 5.84
N THR A 6 1.23 -31.63 7.04
CA THR A 6 1.38 -30.64 8.14
C THR A 6 2.85 -30.52 8.59
N SER A 7 3.55 -31.62 8.76
CA SER A 7 4.97 -31.63 9.15
C SER A 7 5.88 -30.97 8.08
N LYS A 8 5.61 -31.23 6.80
CA LYS A 8 6.36 -30.62 5.69
C LYS A 8 6.15 -29.10 5.59
N MET A 9 4.93 -28.64 5.89
CA MET A 9 4.57 -27.23 5.91
C MET A 9 5.18 -26.48 7.10
N GLU A 10 5.21 -27.09 8.28
CA GLU A 10 5.89 -26.53 9.46
C GLU A 10 7.41 -26.43 9.27
N ALA A 11 8.03 -27.44 8.66
CA ALA A 11 9.46 -27.41 8.32
C ALA A 11 9.79 -26.29 7.31
N ARG A 12 8.93 -26.07 6.32
CA ARG A 12 9.05 -24.95 5.37
C ARG A 12 8.89 -23.60 6.06
N LYS A 13 7.89 -23.42 6.95
CA LYS A 13 7.70 -22.20 7.76
C LYS A 13 8.92 -21.90 8.66
N LYS A 14 9.51 -22.93 9.29
CA LYS A 14 10.75 -22.75 10.09
C LYS A 14 11.95 -22.34 9.25
N LYS A 15 12.16 -22.98 8.08
CA LYS A 15 13.23 -22.64 7.14
C LYS A 15 13.06 -21.22 6.58
N GLY A 16 11.83 -20.82 6.26
CA GLY A 16 11.48 -19.48 5.82
C GLY A 16 11.78 -18.41 6.87
N LYS A 17 11.40 -18.66 8.14
CA LYS A 17 11.70 -17.72 9.25
C LYS A 17 13.21 -17.56 9.50
N ALA A 18 14.00 -18.62 9.39
CA ALA A 18 15.45 -18.54 9.52
C ALA A 18 16.10 -17.74 8.37
N ALA A 19 15.67 -17.97 7.13
CA ALA A 19 16.13 -17.20 5.97
C ALA A 19 15.75 -15.71 6.07
N ALA A 20 14.52 -15.40 6.54
CA ALA A 20 14.09 -14.01 6.77
C ALA A 20 14.92 -13.34 7.88
N ALA A 21 15.25 -14.04 8.95
CA ALA A 21 16.12 -13.52 10.01
C ALA A 21 17.53 -13.20 9.50
N GLN A 22 18.09 -14.06 8.65
CA GLN A 22 19.39 -13.86 8.03
C GLN A 22 19.39 -12.69 7.02
N ARG A 23 18.29 -12.52 6.27
CA ARG A 23 18.10 -11.37 5.35
C ARG A 23 18.00 -10.04 6.12
N ARG A 24 17.38 -10.01 7.30
CA ARG A 24 17.29 -8.81 8.16
C ARG A 24 18.61 -8.30 8.69
N GLN A 25 19.66 -9.14 8.73
CA GLN A 25 20.99 -8.80 9.21
C GLN A 25 21.94 -8.29 8.12
N ARG A 26 21.45 -8.16 6.86
CA ARG A 26 22.29 -7.65 5.78
C ARG A 26 22.63 -6.19 6.01
N PRO A 27 23.86 -5.77 5.72
CA PRO A 27 24.24 -4.37 5.76
C PRO A 27 23.39 -3.59 4.74
N LEU A 28 23.08 -2.34 5.08
CA LEU A 28 22.38 -1.45 4.16
C LEU A 28 23.23 -1.22 2.90
N PRO A 29 22.60 -1.08 1.72
CA PRO A 29 23.32 -0.77 0.48
C PRO A 29 24.17 0.49 0.63
N ALA A 30 25.30 0.54 -0.07
CA ALA A 30 26.11 1.76 -0.13
C ALA A 30 25.25 2.90 -0.70
N GLY A 31 25.26 4.05 -0.04
CA GLY A 31 24.44 5.20 -0.43
C GLY A 31 22.97 5.13 -0.03
N TRP A 32 22.54 4.11 0.74
CA TRP A 32 21.16 4.02 1.22
C TRP A 32 20.74 5.26 2.01
N ILE A 33 19.57 5.78 1.67
CA ILE A 33 18.96 6.95 2.32
C ILE A 33 17.66 6.50 2.99
N GLN A 34 17.28 7.16 4.07
CA GLN A 34 16.03 6.88 4.76
C GLN A 34 14.84 6.99 3.81
N GLY A 35 14.05 5.92 3.74
CA GLY A 35 12.90 5.81 2.85
C GLY A 35 13.20 5.12 1.52
N ASP A 36 14.40 4.63 1.27
CA ASP A 36 14.70 3.77 0.14
C ASP A 36 14.29 2.32 0.44
N PHE A 37 14.28 1.46 -0.59
CA PHE A 37 14.05 0.04 -0.40
C PHE A 37 15.11 -0.58 0.50
N LEU A 38 14.72 -1.59 1.23
CA LEU A 38 15.60 -2.47 2.00
C LEU A 38 15.65 -3.84 1.31
N PRO A 39 16.74 -4.60 1.45
CA PRO A 39 16.80 -5.96 0.94
C PRO A 39 15.58 -6.76 1.38
N SER A 40 14.95 -7.47 0.46
CA SER A 40 13.70 -8.17 0.74
C SER A 40 13.87 -9.23 1.83
N THR A 41 12.89 -9.31 2.71
CA THR A 41 12.78 -10.32 3.76
C THR A 41 11.63 -11.29 3.52
N VAL A 42 10.92 -11.16 2.38
CA VAL A 42 9.80 -12.03 2.01
C VAL A 42 10.31 -13.44 1.75
N THR A 43 9.57 -14.42 2.24
CA THR A 43 9.88 -15.84 2.10
C THR A 43 8.86 -16.54 1.19
N GLU A 44 9.20 -17.71 0.68
CA GLU A 44 8.26 -18.56 -0.06
C GLU A 44 7.00 -18.88 0.78
N GLY A 45 7.18 -19.07 2.08
CA GLY A 45 6.06 -19.35 2.98
C GLY A 45 5.06 -18.20 3.07
N ASP A 46 5.54 -16.96 3.09
CA ASP A 46 4.67 -15.79 3.10
C ASP A 46 3.83 -15.69 1.81
N LEU A 47 4.42 -16.01 0.65
CA LEU A 47 3.71 -15.95 -0.63
C LEU A 47 2.75 -17.13 -0.82
N LEU A 48 3.10 -18.31 -0.34
CA LEU A 48 2.18 -19.46 -0.32
C LEU A 48 0.97 -19.20 0.57
N GLU A 49 1.12 -18.50 1.68
CA GLU A 49 0.01 -18.08 2.52
C GLU A 49 -0.95 -17.13 1.76
N LEU A 50 -0.43 -16.20 0.96
CA LEU A 50 -1.27 -15.37 0.10
C LEU A 50 -2.02 -16.17 -0.97
N VAL A 51 -1.37 -17.20 -1.54
CA VAL A 51 -2.01 -18.09 -2.51
C VAL A 51 -3.12 -18.92 -1.84
N GLU A 52 -2.89 -19.45 -0.64
CA GLU A 52 -3.89 -20.20 0.14
C GLU A 52 -5.14 -19.35 0.45
N HIS A 53 -4.95 -18.04 0.67
CA HIS A 53 -6.06 -17.10 0.90
C HIS A 53 -6.66 -16.52 -0.38
N GLY A 54 -6.22 -16.94 -1.56
CA GLY A 54 -6.73 -16.47 -2.84
C GLY A 54 -6.33 -15.02 -3.18
N LEU A 55 -5.37 -14.45 -2.46
CA LEU A 55 -4.88 -13.08 -2.67
C LEU A 55 -3.79 -12.98 -3.74
N LEU A 56 -3.21 -14.12 -4.12
CA LEU A 56 -2.16 -14.22 -5.12
C LEU A 56 -2.38 -15.47 -5.98
N ALA A 57 -2.25 -15.34 -7.30
CA ALA A 57 -2.37 -16.48 -8.19
C ALA A 57 -1.19 -17.44 -8.05
N HIS A 58 -1.45 -18.74 -8.14
CA HIS A 58 -0.39 -19.75 -8.08
C HIS A 58 0.61 -19.56 -9.23
N LYS A 59 1.90 -19.60 -8.92
CA LYS A 59 3.01 -19.41 -9.89
C LYS A 59 3.10 -18.03 -10.57
N SER A 60 2.35 -17.03 -10.12
CA SER A 60 2.43 -15.67 -10.65
C SER A 60 3.46 -14.79 -9.96
N TRP A 61 4.27 -15.34 -9.07
CA TRP A 61 5.20 -14.60 -8.23
C TRP A 61 6.63 -15.16 -8.28
N ARG A 62 7.57 -14.32 -7.92
CA ARG A 62 9.00 -14.65 -7.78
C ARG A 62 9.59 -13.91 -6.59
N LEU A 63 10.40 -14.60 -5.81
CA LEU A 63 11.23 -13.96 -4.80
C LEU A 63 12.40 -13.20 -5.46
N PRO A 64 12.85 -12.09 -4.87
CA PRO A 64 14.11 -11.47 -5.23
C PRO A 64 15.28 -12.44 -5.03
N ALA A 65 16.30 -12.33 -5.89
CA ALA A 65 17.54 -13.07 -5.69
C ALA A 65 18.28 -12.58 -4.43
N ASP A 66 19.18 -13.42 -3.91
CA ASP A 66 19.88 -13.10 -2.66
C ASP A 66 20.76 -11.85 -2.74
N ASN A 67 21.23 -11.48 -3.91
CA ASN A 67 22.03 -10.28 -4.14
C ASN A 67 21.22 -9.03 -4.56
N GLU A 68 19.91 -9.15 -4.76
CA GLU A 68 19.06 -8.01 -5.08
C GLU A 68 18.83 -7.18 -3.81
N VAL A 69 19.29 -5.94 -3.80
CA VAL A 69 19.14 -5.00 -2.68
C VAL A 69 18.00 -4.01 -2.89
N GLU A 70 17.62 -3.81 -4.14
CA GLU A 70 16.51 -2.98 -4.58
C GLU A 70 15.74 -3.68 -5.70
N PRO A 71 14.46 -3.35 -5.92
CA PRO A 71 13.67 -4.01 -6.95
C PRO A 71 14.14 -3.68 -8.37
N ALA A 72 14.29 -4.72 -9.19
CA ALA A 72 14.54 -4.66 -10.63
C ALA A 72 13.63 -5.67 -11.35
N PRO A 73 12.34 -5.35 -11.56
CA PRO A 73 11.39 -6.27 -12.18
C PRO A 73 11.75 -6.49 -13.65
N ARG A 74 11.54 -7.72 -14.13
CA ARG A 74 11.64 -8.04 -15.56
C ARG A 74 10.48 -7.38 -16.30
N GLU A 75 10.59 -7.31 -17.64
CA GLU A 75 9.51 -6.84 -18.48
C GLU A 75 8.19 -7.58 -18.18
N GLY A 76 7.09 -6.85 -18.08
CA GLY A 76 5.78 -7.37 -17.66
C GLY A 76 5.67 -7.75 -16.18
N GLY A 77 6.74 -7.63 -15.40
CA GLY A 77 6.72 -7.85 -13.95
C GLY A 77 6.31 -6.61 -13.17
N ARG A 78 5.77 -6.82 -11.97
CA ARG A 78 5.40 -5.77 -11.01
C ARG A 78 6.08 -6.02 -9.68
N VAL A 79 6.32 -4.93 -8.96
CA VAL A 79 6.82 -4.98 -7.58
C VAL A 79 5.64 -4.80 -6.64
N LEU A 80 5.38 -5.80 -5.82
CA LEU A 80 4.39 -5.75 -4.77
C LEU A 80 5.08 -5.76 -3.40
N LEU A 81 4.38 -5.25 -2.40
CA LEU A 81 4.82 -5.30 -1.02
C LEU A 81 3.81 -6.10 -0.20
N LEU A 82 4.27 -7.13 0.49
CA LEU A 82 3.46 -7.98 1.34
C LEU A 82 2.68 -7.16 2.39
N SER A 83 3.33 -6.13 2.93
CA SER A 83 2.70 -5.18 3.85
C SER A 83 1.51 -4.42 3.24
N HIS A 84 1.50 -4.19 1.93
CA HIS A 84 0.37 -3.56 1.22
C HIS A 84 -0.77 -4.56 1.00
N VAL A 85 -0.46 -5.80 0.65
CA VAL A 85 -1.47 -6.86 0.53
C VAL A 85 -2.19 -7.07 1.87
N HIS A 86 -1.46 -7.10 2.98
CA HIS A 86 -2.03 -7.19 4.33
C HIS A 86 -2.86 -5.95 4.73
N ARG A 87 -2.79 -4.87 3.96
CA ARG A 87 -3.59 -3.64 4.14
C ARG A 87 -4.71 -3.49 3.11
N GLY A 88 -5.02 -4.57 2.40
CA GLY A 88 -6.16 -4.65 1.48
C GLY A 88 -5.84 -4.29 0.03
N PHE A 89 -4.55 -4.19 -0.34
CA PHE A 89 -4.20 -4.12 -1.75
C PHE A 89 -4.33 -5.49 -2.41
N SER A 90 -4.95 -5.56 -3.57
CA SER A 90 -5.10 -6.79 -4.36
C SER A 90 -4.83 -6.53 -5.84
N LEU A 91 -4.59 -7.58 -6.62
CA LEU A 91 -4.53 -7.56 -8.06
C LEU A 91 -5.76 -8.26 -8.64
N PRO A 92 -6.43 -7.67 -9.67
CA PRO A 92 -6.20 -6.33 -10.20
C PRO A 92 -6.58 -5.23 -9.20
N PRO A 93 -5.89 -4.07 -9.21
CA PRO A 93 -6.20 -3.00 -8.28
C PRO A 93 -7.55 -2.38 -8.61
N HIS A 94 -8.28 -1.99 -7.56
CA HIS A 94 -9.56 -1.31 -7.71
C HIS A 94 -9.44 -0.04 -8.59
N PRO A 95 -10.41 0.28 -9.47
CA PRO A 95 -10.35 1.44 -10.35
C PRO A 95 -10.11 2.77 -9.62
N PHE A 96 -10.71 2.95 -8.45
CA PHE A 96 -10.47 4.14 -7.61
C PHE A 96 -9.01 4.23 -7.15
N PHE A 97 -8.40 3.09 -6.78
CA PHE A 97 -6.99 3.03 -6.39
C PHE A 97 -6.08 3.45 -7.55
N LYS A 98 -6.33 2.93 -8.76
CA LYS A 98 -5.62 3.37 -9.97
C LYS A 98 -5.77 4.88 -10.20
N GLY A 99 -6.98 5.41 -10.05
CA GLY A 99 -7.26 6.85 -10.17
C GLY A 99 -6.42 7.70 -9.21
N ILE A 100 -6.25 7.24 -7.96
CA ILE A 100 -5.37 7.87 -6.98
C ILE A 100 -3.91 7.88 -7.47
N MET A 101 -3.39 6.74 -7.93
CA MET A 101 -2.02 6.65 -8.42
C MET A 101 -1.78 7.58 -9.61
N ILE A 102 -2.70 7.59 -10.58
CA ILE A 102 -2.63 8.48 -11.75
C ILE A 102 -2.70 9.96 -11.34
N HIS A 103 -3.62 10.31 -10.42
CA HIS A 103 -3.78 11.69 -9.97
C HIS A 103 -2.50 12.26 -9.33
N PHE A 104 -1.79 11.45 -8.56
CA PHE A 104 -0.55 11.84 -7.90
C PHE A 104 0.70 11.59 -8.75
N GLY A 105 0.58 10.93 -9.92
CA GLY A 105 1.74 10.46 -10.69
C GLY A 105 2.62 9.53 -9.83
N ALA A 106 2.00 8.67 -9.06
CA ALA A 106 2.67 7.88 -8.04
C ALA A 106 2.55 6.39 -8.31
N GLU A 107 3.55 5.64 -7.87
CA GLU A 107 3.57 4.18 -7.89
C GLU A 107 3.20 3.61 -6.52
N LEU A 108 2.96 2.31 -6.45
CA LEU A 108 2.50 1.63 -5.25
C LEU A 108 3.42 1.84 -4.03
N HIS A 109 4.73 1.77 -4.22
CA HIS A 109 5.72 1.93 -3.15
C HIS A 109 5.84 3.36 -2.61
N HIS A 110 5.32 4.36 -3.36
CA HIS A 110 5.27 5.74 -2.87
C HIS A 110 4.29 5.92 -1.71
N PHE A 111 3.36 4.99 -1.51
CA PHE A 111 2.39 5.01 -0.41
C PHE A 111 2.85 4.13 0.74
N PRO A 112 2.87 4.60 1.99
CA PRO A 112 3.10 3.74 3.14
C PRO A 112 1.92 2.79 3.38
N PRO A 113 2.09 1.65 4.07
CA PRO A 113 1.02 0.68 4.32
C PRO A 113 -0.25 1.28 4.93
N ASN A 114 -0.12 2.28 5.79
CA ASN A 114 -1.28 2.95 6.38
C ASN A 114 -2.07 3.79 5.36
N ALA A 115 -1.42 4.35 4.33
CA ALA A 115 -2.13 5.02 3.24
C ALA A 115 -2.94 4.01 2.41
N ILE A 116 -2.38 2.82 2.17
CA ILE A 116 -3.11 1.71 1.53
C ILE A 116 -4.32 1.31 2.36
N ALA A 117 -4.16 1.15 3.67
CA ALA A 117 -5.28 0.82 4.57
C ALA A 117 -6.40 1.88 4.52
N HIS A 118 -6.05 3.17 4.48
CA HIS A 118 -7.05 4.24 4.31
C HIS A 118 -7.78 4.15 2.98
N LEU A 119 -7.08 3.86 1.88
CA LEU A 119 -7.70 3.70 0.56
C LEU A 119 -8.64 2.49 0.53
N SER A 120 -8.18 1.34 1.02
CA SER A 120 -8.98 0.11 1.06
C SER A 120 -10.22 0.27 1.95
N ALA A 121 -10.07 0.85 3.13
CA ALA A 121 -11.19 1.11 4.02
C ALA A 121 -12.17 2.14 3.44
N PHE A 122 -11.70 3.15 2.70
CA PHE A 122 -12.56 4.10 2.02
C PHE A 122 -13.38 3.45 0.91
N ILE A 123 -12.77 2.56 0.12
CA ILE A 123 -13.49 1.79 -0.91
C ILE A 123 -14.60 0.95 -0.27
N VAL A 124 -14.28 0.17 0.75
CA VAL A 124 -15.25 -0.65 1.49
C VAL A 124 -16.36 0.21 2.12
N LEU A 125 -16.02 1.35 2.69
CA LEU A 125 -17.00 2.29 3.25
C LEU A 125 -17.99 2.75 2.20
N CYS A 126 -17.52 3.14 1.02
CA CYS A 126 -18.38 3.60 -0.06
C CYS A 126 -19.29 2.48 -0.57
N GLU A 127 -18.71 1.34 -0.92
CA GLU A 127 -19.44 0.26 -1.60
C GLU A 127 -20.33 -0.55 -0.65
N CYS A 128 -19.83 -0.88 0.54
CA CYS A 128 -20.56 -1.77 1.46
C CYS A 128 -21.47 -1.03 2.45
N PHE A 129 -21.18 0.22 2.79
CA PHE A 129 -21.91 0.94 3.85
C PHE A 129 -22.70 2.13 3.34
N ILE A 130 -22.18 2.89 2.37
CA ILE A 130 -22.90 4.01 1.76
C ILE A 130 -23.71 3.53 0.56
N GLY A 131 -23.30 2.46 -0.11
CA GLY A 131 -23.97 1.90 -1.28
C GLY A 131 -23.70 2.68 -2.58
N CYS A 132 -22.54 3.32 -2.69
CA CYS A 132 -22.13 4.07 -3.87
C CYS A 132 -20.71 3.70 -4.31
N PRO A 133 -20.33 3.90 -5.57
CA PRO A 133 -18.95 3.82 -5.99
C PRO A 133 -18.04 4.80 -5.22
N PRO A 134 -16.77 4.48 -4.97
CA PRO A 134 -15.85 5.40 -4.33
C PRO A 134 -15.77 6.74 -5.08
N HIS A 135 -16.11 7.82 -4.40
CA HIS A 135 -16.24 9.14 -5.00
C HIS A 135 -15.06 10.04 -4.66
N TRP A 136 -14.42 10.62 -5.68
CA TRP A 136 -13.22 11.44 -5.53
C TRP A 136 -13.45 12.68 -4.64
N GLY A 137 -14.57 13.36 -4.82
CA GLY A 137 -14.95 14.50 -3.97
C GLY A 137 -15.10 14.13 -2.51
N LEU A 138 -15.73 12.96 -2.21
CA LEU A 138 -15.87 12.48 -0.86
C LEU A 138 -14.50 12.13 -0.24
N PHE A 139 -13.60 11.51 -1.01
CA PHE A 139 -12.22 11.27 -0.57
C PHE A 139 -11.50 12.59 -0.23
N LYS A 140 -11.59 13.60 -1.11
CA LYS A 140 -11.03 14.95 -0.86
C LYS A 140 -11.68 15.63 0.37
N HIS A 141 -12.94 15.35 0.66
CA HIS A 141 -13.62 15.85 1.87
C HIS A 141 -13.01 15.27 3.13
N ILE A 142 -12.73 13.98 3.13
CA ILE A 142 -12.27 13.23 4.32
C ILE A 142 -10.76 13.40 4.55
N PHE A 143 -9.95 13.31 3.50
CA PHE A 143 -8.51 13.22 3.60
C PHE A 143 -7.77 14.45 3.06
N SER A 144 -6.59 14.70 3.62
CA SER A 144 -5.54 15.54 3.06
C SER A 144 -4.35 14.67 2.66
N ALA A 145 -3.68 15.06 1.56
CA ALA A 145 -2.41 14.45 1.20
C ALA A 145 -1.29 14.94 2.11
N ARG A 146 -0.37 14.05 2.44
CA ARG A 146 0.81 14.32 3.27
C ARG A 146 2.08 13.89 2.56
N SER A 147 3.12 14.70 2.71
CA SER A 147 4.47 14.40 2.24
C SER A 147 5.32 13.87 3.38
N GLN A 148 6.15 12.87 3.09
CA GLN A 148 7.23 12.44 3.97
C GLN A 148 8.57 12.74 3.31
N THR A 149 9.32 13.66 3.92
CA THR A 149 10.62 14.12 3.42
C THR A 149 11.77 13.34 4.05
N ILE A 150 12.92 13.38 3.38
CA ILE A 150 14.16 12.79 3.89
C ILE A 150 14.74 13.71 4.96
N LYS A 151 14.76 13.25 6.21
CA LYS A 151 15.19 14.05 7.37
C LYS A 151 16.63 14.59 7.29
N ARG A 152 17.54 13.86 6.63
CA ARG A 152 18.96 14.27 6.51
C ARG A 152 19.18 15.46 5.58
N LEU A 153 18.34 15.62 4.56
CA LEU A 153 18.45 16.71 3.59
C LEU A 153 17.72 17.97 4.05
N SER A 154 16.81 17.88 5.02
CA SER A 154 16.14 19.05 5.59
C SER A 154 17.05 19.91 6.47
N GLN A 155 18.26 19.47 6.78
CA GLN A 155 19.28 20.23 7.54
C GLN A 155 20.30 20.96 6.63
N SER A 156 20.27 20.72 5.33
CA SER A 156 21.07 21.50 4.37
C SER A 156 20.29 22.76 3.98
N ASP A 157 21.00 23.87 3.80
CA ASP A 157 20.43 25.17 3.36
C ASP A 157 19.77 25.11 1.97
N ASP A 158 19.90 23.99 1.27
CA ASP A 158 19.24 23.74 0.00
C ASP A 158 17.80 23.27 0.26
N LYS A 159 16.83 24.17 0.02
CA LYS A 159 15.39 24.03 0.31
C LYS A 159 14.65 22.99 -0.53
N THR A 160 15.33 22.09 -1.23
CA THR A 160 14.70 20.98 -1.94
C THR A 160 14.32 19.87 -0.98
N HIS A 161 13.10 19.93 -0.45
CA HIS A 161 12.52 18.85 0.35
C HIS A 161 12.25 17.62 -0.52
N LEU A 162 13.27 16.80 -0.74
CA LEU A 162 13.09 15.54 -1.43
C LEU A 162 12.17 14.60 -0.64
N LEU A 163 11.15 14.05 -1.31
CA LEU A 163 10.28 13.05 -0.72
C LEU A 163 11.01 11.71 -0.61
N GLN A 164 10.60 10.89 0.36
CA GLN A 164 11.06 9.51 0.46
C GLN A 164 10.61 8.73 -0.78
N LEU A 165 11.45 7.84 -1.29
CA LEU A 165 11.10 6.94 -2.38
C LEU A 165 9.95 6.02 -1.95
N CYS A 166 10.13 5.32 -0.84
CA CYS A 166 9.09 4.49 -0.25
C CYS A 166 8.32 5.28 0.81
N GLY A 167 7.03 5.47 0.60
CA GLY A 167 6.15 6.13 1.57
C GLY A 167 6.21 7.65 1.56
N GLY A 168 6.73 8.27 0.49
CA GLY A 168 6.76 9.72 0.34
C GLY A 168 5.39 10.40 0.30
N LEU A 169 4.33 9.62 -0.03
CA LEU A 169 2.95 10.10 -0.14
C LEU A 169 2.04 9.38 0.85
N GLY A 170 1.39 10.11 1.72
CA GLY A 170 0.43 9.56 2.67
C GLY A 170 -0.89 10.30 2.68
N PHE A 171 -1.86 9.76 3.42
CA PHE A 171 -3.14 10.40 3.66
C PHE A 171 -3.37 10.60 5.15
N GLN A 172 -3.96 11.73 5.49
CA GLN A 172 -4.37 12.04 6.85
C GLN A 172 -5.83 12.47 6.86
N LYS A 173 -6.62 11.86 7.74
CA LYS A 173 -7.99 12.29 8.01
C LYS A 173 -7.99 13.75 8.46
N LYS A 174 -8.83 14.56 7.86
CA LYS A 174 -9.05 15.94 8.30
C LYS A 174 -9.79 15.95 9.65
N SER A 175 -9.39 16.84 10.55
CA SER A 175 -9.93 16.87 11.94
C SER A 175 -11.44 17.06 12.00
N TRP A 176 -11.99 17.82 11.06
CA TRP A 176 -13.41 18.15 10.99
C TRP A 176 -14.26 17.12 10.23
N SER A 177 -13.65 16.17 9.51
CA SER A 177 -14.39 15.18 8.73
C SER A 177 -14.91 14.05 9.61
N SER A 178 -16.16 13.65 9.38
CA SER A 178 -16.71 12.41 9.92
C SER A 178 -16.13 11.24 9.14
N TYR A 179 -15.47 10.30 9.83
CA TYR A 179 -14.94 9.08 9.23
C TYR A 179 -14.75 8.06 10.34
N PRO A 180 -15.09 6.78 10.13
CA PRO A 180 -14.88 5.75 11.14
C PRO A 180 -13.44 5.73 11.65
N ALA A 181 -13.26 5.57 12.94
CA ALA A 181 -11.95 5.44 13.53
C ALA A 181 -11.34 4.11 13.08
N LEU A 182 -10.37 4.15 12.17
CA LEU A 182 -9.59 2.98 11.86
C LEU A 182 -8.55 2.78 12.95
N GLN A 183 -8.66 1.67 13.67
CA GLN A 183 -7.58 1.21 14.53
C GLN A 183 -6.47 0.64 13.66
N LEU A 184 -5.69 1.52 13.06
CA LEU A 184 -4.47 1.11 12.38
C LEU A 184 -3.48 0.72 13.47
N SER A 185 -3.02 -0.54 13.43
CA SER A 185 -1.85 -0.93 14.22
C SER A 185 -0.71 0.05 13.94
N GLU A 186 0.20 0.23 14.90
CA GLU A 186 1.39 1.08 14.78
C GLU A 186 2.08 0.93 13.42
N SER A 187 2.86 1.95 13.02
CA SER A 187 3.57 1.94 11.74
C SER A 187 4.31 0.62 11.54
N VAL A 188 4.07 -0.04 10.42
CA VAL A 188 4.77 -1.28 10.06
C VAL A 188 6.25 -0.93 9.87
N ARG A 189 7.10 -1.32 10.83
CA ARG A 189 8.53 -1.07 10.74
C ARG A 189 9.14 -1.90 9.61
N ASN A 190 10.11 -1.32 8.91
CA ASN A 190 10.85 -1.98 7.82
C ASN A 190 9.97 -2.57 6.70
N TRP A 191 8.79 -1.98 6.47
CA TRP A 191 7.91 -2.45 5.40
C TRP A 191 8.55 -2.34 4.00
N GLN A 192 9.54 -1.48 3.84
CA GLN A 192 10.34 -1.35 2.62
C GLN A 192 11.13 -2.62 2.27
N SER A 193 11.24 -3.57 3.19
CA SER A 193 11.86 -4.89 2.95
C SER A 193 10.83 -5.99 2.62
N THR A 194 9.55 -5.65 2.44
CA THR A 194 8.51 -6.67 2.22
C THR A 194 8.14 -6.84 0.74
N TRP A 195 9.03 -6.48 -0.16
CA TRP A 195 8.78 -6.52 -1.59
C TRP A 195 9.09 -7.87 -2.23
N PHE A 196 8.34 -8.18 -3.26
CA PHE A 196 8.49 -9.35 -4.11
C PHE A 196 8.02 -9.02 -5.52
N TYR A 197 8.27 -9.92 -6.47
CA TYR A 197 7.83 -9.74 -7.84
C TYR A 197 6.55 -10.52 -8.11
N CYS A 198 5.67 -9.93 -8.89
CA CYS A 198 4.48 -10.58 -9.40
C CYS A 198 4.40 -10.36 -10.91
N GLN A 199 3.94 -11.37 -11.64
CA GLN A 199 3.60 -11.20 -13.03
C GLN A 199 2.26 -10.47 -13.15
N ASP A 200 2.16 -9.57 -14.10
CA ASP A 200 0.94 -8.82 -14.39
C ASP A 200 -0.08 -9.72 -15.11
N ILE A 201 -0.54 -10.77 -14.42
CA ILE A 201 -1.51 -11.73 -14.96
C ILE A 201 -2.90 -11.38 -14.43
N ALA A 202 -3.43 -10.24 -14.82
CA ALA A 202 -4.84 -9.95 -14.52
C ALA A 202 -5.79 -10.67 -15.50
N CYS A 203 -5.36 -10.86 -16.75
CA CYS A 203 -6.00 -11.65 -17.84
C CYS A 203 -5.02 -11.77 -18.98
N PRO A 204 -5.13 -12.78 -19.88
CA PRO A 204 -4.20 -12.97 -21.00
C PRO A 204 -4.02 -11.76 -21.92
N ASN A 205 -4.89 -10.74 -21.84
CA ASN A 205 -4.86 -9.56 -22.68
C ASN A 205 -5.14 -8.23 -21.94
N ALA A 206 -5.14 -8.20 -20.62
CA ALA A 206 -5.41 -6.98 -19.85
C ALA A 206 -4.26 -6.68 -18.90
N SER A 207 -3.58 -5.55 -19.12
CA SER A 207 -2.68 -4.95 -18.13
C SER A 207 -3.45 -4.67 -16.83
N THR A 208 -2.82 -4.86 -15.67
CA THR A 208 -3.37 -4.42 -14.36
C THR A 208 -3.66 -2.92 -14.36
N GLY A 209 -3.10 -2.17 -15.33
CA GLY A 209 -3.16 -0.72 -15.36
C GLY A 209 -2.35 -0.06 -14.26
N LEU A 210 -1.44 -0.80 -13.62
CA LEU A 210 -0.41 -0.23 -12.79
C LEU A 210 0.66 0.44 -13.66
N PRO A 211 1.22 1.60 -13.25
CA PRO A 211 2.35 2.19 -13.95
C PRO A 211 3.55 1.24 -13.96
N PRO A 212 4.45 1.32 -14.95
CA PRO A 212 5.72 0.62 -14.90
C PRO A 212 6.49 1.01 -13.65
N PHE A 213 7.22 0.07 -13.09
CA PHE A 213 8.03 0.32 -11.90
C PHE A 213 9.21 1.25 -12.24
N SER A 214 9.43 2.24 -11.40
CA SER A 214 10.58 3.14 -11.45
C SER A 214 11.14 3.34 -10.04
N LEU A 215 12.39 3.74 -9.94
CA LEU A 215 13.03 4.20 -8.70
C LEU A 215 13.00 5.74 -8.57
N ASP A 216 12.16 6.40 -9.34
CA ASP A 216 11.95 7.84 -9.23
C ASP A 216 11.17 8.19 -7.97
N ARG A 217 11.54 9.29 -7.34
CA ARG A 217 10.83 9.78 -6.16
C ARG A 217 9.51 10.44 -6.56
N PRO A 218 8.45 10.31 -5.74
CA PRO A 218 7.18 10.94 -6.05
C PRO A 218 7.33 12.48 -6.03
N ALA A 219 6.56 13.13 -6.88
CA ALA A 219 6.42 14.58 -6.82
C ALA A 219 5.65 15.01 -5.55
N PRO A 220 5.87 16.22 -5.03
CA PRO A 220 5.08 16.76 -3.94
C PRO A 220 3.57 16.71 -4.27
N PRO A 221 2.73 16.19 -3.35
CA PRO A 221 1.32 16.01 -3.66
C PRO A 221 0.61 17.37 -3.80
N LYS A 222 -0.26 17.43 -4.81
CA LYS A 222 -1.19 18.55 -4.95
C LYS A 222 -2.19 18.54 -3.79
N GLN A 223 -2.57 19.72 -3.31
CA GLN A 223 -3.58 19.85 -2.25
C GLN A 223 -4.93 19.26 -2.70
N LEU A 224 -5.52 18.47 -1.83
CA LEU A 224 -6.86 17.91 -2.01
C LEU A 224 -7.92 18.94 -1.58
N ALA A 225 -8.03 20.04 -2.33
CA ALA A 225 -9.05 21.07 -2.10
C ALA A 225 -10.33 20.76 -2.89
N LEU A 226 -11.47 21.11 -2.30
CA LEU A 226 -12.78 21.04 -2.94
C LEU A 226 -13.19 22.44 -3.39
N SER A 227 -13.61 22.57 -4.63
CA SER A 227 -14.33 23.75 -5.11
C SER A 227 -15.71 23.87 -4.44
N LYS A 228 -16.36 25.04 -4.58
CA LYS A 228 -17.73 25.23 -4.06
C LYS A 228 -18.75 24.31 -4.72
N ALA A 229 -18.61 24.10 -6.04
CA ALA A 229 -19.47 23.18 -6.79
C ALA A 229 -19.33 21.74 -6.31
N GLU A 230 -18.09 21.25 -6.18
CA GLU A 230 -17.82 19.91 -5.66
C GLU A 230 -18.36 19.69 -4.23
N LYS A 231 -18.32 20.71 -3.37
CA LYS A 231 -18.91 20.62 -2.02
C LYS A 231 -20.41 20.39 -2.04
N ASN A 232 -21.11 21.09 -2.95
CA ASN A 232 -22.55 20.91 -3.10
C ASN A 232 -22.88 19.52 -3.68
N ASP A 233 -22.11 19.08 -4.64
CA ASP A 233 -22.29 17.78 -5.32
C ASP A 233 -22.15 16.59 -4.37
N ILE A 234 -21.20 16.65 -3.43
CA ILE A 234 -20.98 15.57 -2.47
C ILE A 234 -21.85 15.65 -1.20
N GLN A 235 -22.66 16.68 -1.02
CA GLN A 235 -23.43 16.88 0.21
C GLN A 235 -24.28 15.64 0.58
N PRO A 236 -25.01 14.99 -0.32
CA PRO A 236 -25.76 13.77 0.02
C PRO A 236 -24.85 12.62 0.51
N LEU A 237 -23.65 12.49 -0.07
CA LEU A 237 -22.69 11.46 0.34
C LEU A 237 -22.10 11.75 1.72
N VAL A 238 -21.90 13.01 2.05
CA VAL A 238 -21.43 13.43 3.38
C VAL A 238 -22.50 13.14 4.44
N GLU A 239 -23.76 13.38 4.15
CA GLU A 239 -24.89 13.05 5.04
C GLU A 239 -24.97 11.54 5.27
N ALA A 240 -24.92 10.74 4.20
CA ALA A 240 -24.88 9.28 4.31
C ALA A 240 -23.69 8.78 5.12
N LEU A 241 -22.50 9.38 4.93
CA LEU A 241 -21.30 9.07 5.72
C LEU A 241 -21.54 9.35 7.21
N VAL A 242 -22.11 10.50 7.56
CA VAL A 242 -22.40 10.86 8.96
C VAL A 242 -23.35 9.84 9.58
N ASP A 243 -24.36 9.41 8.86
CA ASP A 243 -25.31 8.39 9.34
C ASP A 243 -24.64 7.03 9.58
N VAL A 244 -23.76 6.59 8.67
CA VAL A 244 -22.98 5.35 8.85
C VAL A 244 -22.12 5.45 10.13
N VAL A 245 -21.41 6.56 10.32
CA VAL A 245 -20.54 6.75 11.48
C VAL A 245 -21.34 6.77 12.79
N ARG A 246 -22.52 7.40 12.81
CA ARG A 246 -23.42 7.42 13.98
C ARG A 246 -23.93 6.03 14.33
N ARG A 247 -24.37 5.24 13.35
CA ARG A 247 -24.85 3.86 13.57
C ARG A 247 -23.73 2.95 14.06
N GLY A 248 -22.52 3.07 13.50
CA GLY A 248 -21.35 2.29 13.94
C GLY A 248 -20.82 2.68 15.33
N GLY A 249 -21.04 3.93 15.79
CA GLY A 249 -20.64 4.39 17.13
C GLY A 249 -21.57 3.98 18.27
N GLY A 250 -22.74 3.40 17.97
CA GLY A 250 -23.73 2.97 18.96
C GLY A 250 -23.43 1.63 19.67
N HIS A 251 -22.49 0.87 19.20
CA HIS A 251 -22.07 -0.38 19.87
C HIS A 251 -20.69 -0.18 20.53
N ARG A 252 -20.70 0.43 21.70
CA ARG A 252 -19.62 0.23 22.68
C ARG A 252 -19.92 -1.09 23.37
N TYR A 253 -19.19 -2.13 23.02
CA TYR A 253 -19.09 -3.35 23.82
C TYR A 253 -18.10 -3.12 24.97
#